data_66a3e68e7eb4fc3c78c67ffe61a53208
#
_entry.id   66a3e68e7eb4fc3c78c67ffe61a53208
#
_cell.length_a   1.000
_cell.length_b   1.000
_cell.length_c   1.000
_cell.angle_alpha   90.00
_cell.angle_beta   90.00
_cell.angle_gamma   90.00
#
_symmetry.space_group_name_H-M   'P 1'
#
loop_
_entity.id
_entity.type
_entity.pdbx_description
1 polymer ?
#
loop_
_entity_poly.entity_id
_entity_poly.type
_entity_poly.pdbx_seq_one_letter_code
_entity_poly.pdbx_strand_id
1 'polypeptide(L)'
;MITFDASKCVACNNCVRVCPSVEANTVEHDENGKTIFNINPDKCIRCGACVKVCSHQARSYDDDTERFWADLKKGVKIVGICAPAVKLSFDGCWRGVLEFIQKNGVEKIYDVSFGADICTWAHIRYLEKHPGEKLISQPCPAIVNYIRKFCQEALKHLSPVHSPMLCTAVYLKKYLGETAKIVAFSPCIAKRDEFIETGIIDYNVTFERLGELLKRNGVDFDKLMKTRSNFEFAGAGGQMGAVYPRPGGLKACLELENPHLNIITSEGTDSVYKNLSLYSKVAERDLPDVFDVLSCDKGCGSGPAIGKQMSIYRMSGIMNGIEKYNRTKRVKFDRKHRDKQFLQFDKVLKIEDFVRKYKPDDVTEIHVTDEQVEDMLTKMGKTTDTERNYNCHSCGFATCREMATAV
;
A
#
# COMPACT_ATOMS: atom_id res chain seq x y z
N MET A 1 -4.53 3.64 12.60
CA MET A 1 -4.54 5.13 12.40
C MET A 1 -3.11 5.62 12.59
N ILE A 2 -2.69 6.70 11.92
CA ILE A 2 -1.39 7.31 12.24
C ILE A 2 -1.51 8.01 13.59
N THR A 3 -0.54 7.80 14.48
CA THR A 3 -0.51 8.36 15.83
C THR A 3 0.65 9.33 16.00
N PHE A 4 0.56 10.20 17.01
CA PHE A 4 1.55 11.22 17.30
C PHE A 4 1.85 11.28 18.80
N ASP A 5 3.15 11.30 19.13
CA ASP A 5 3.67 11.48 20.48
C ASP A 5 4.38 12.84 20.58
N ALA A 6 3.68 13.82 21.18
CA ALA A 6 4.19 15.17 21.33
C ALA A 6 5.46 15.27 22.19
N SER A 7 5.69 14.31 23.11
CA SER A 7 6.86 14.31 24.00
C SER A 7 8.17 14.02 23.24
N LYS A 8 8.09 13.35 22.09
CA LYS A 8 9.22 13.00 21.23
C LYS A 8 9.44 13.98 20.09
N CYS A 9 8.48 14.89 19.86
CA CYS A 9 8.54 15.80 18.73
C CYS A 9 9.47 16.98 19.01
N VAL A 10 10.38 17.22 18.05
CA VAL A 10 11.30 18.38 18.05
C VAL A 10 10.94 19.41 16.99
N ALA A 11 9.76 19.35 16.42
CA ALA A 11 9.25 20.28 15.41
C ALA A 11 10.16 20.45 14.16
N CYS A 12 10.81 19.37 13.71
CA CYS A 12 11.73 19.42 12.55
C CYS A 12 11.03 19.47 11.18
N ASN A 13 9.71 19.44 11.12
CA ASN A 13 8.86 19.51 9.92
C ASN A 13 9.06 18.40 8.86
N ASN A 14 9.91 17.39 9.09
CA ASN A 14 10.15 16.33 8.12
C ASN A 14 8.86 15.57 7.74
N CYS A 15 7.94 15.36 8.68
CA CYS A 15 6.65 14.71 8.43
C CYS A 15 5.72 15.55 7.55
N VAL A 16 5.80 16.87 7.61
CA VAL A 16 5.05 17.81 6.74
C VAL A 16 5.62 17.75 5.33
N ARG A 17 6.95 17.84 5.19
CA ARG A 17 7.65 17.85 3.89
C ARG A 17 7.38 16.63 3.01
N VAL A 18 7.23 15.45 3.62
CA VAL A 18 7.00 14.21 2.87
C VAL A 18 5.53 13.88 2.69
N CYS A 19 4.63 14.68 3.26
CA CYS A 19 3.22 14.41 3.19
C CYS A 19 2.66 14.82 1.82
N PRO A 20 2.11 13.88 1.03
CA PRO A 20 1.50 14.23 -0.25
C PRO A 20 0.15 14.94 -0.09
N SER A 21 -0.42 14.90 1.12
CA SER A 21 -1.65 15.62 1.48
C SER A 21 -1.29 16.75 2.43
N VAL A 22 -1.16 17.95 1.90
CA VAL A 22 -0.66 19.14 2.63
C VAL A 22 -1.47 19.40 3.90
N GLU A 23 -2.79 19.29 3.83
CA GLU A 23 -3.68 19.57 4.95
C GLU A 23 -3.89 18.40 5.93
N ALA A 24 -3.23 17.26 5.71
CA ALA A 24 -3.29 16.13 6.64
C ALA A 24 -2.45 16.32 7.89
N ASN A 25 -1.48 17.25 7.88
CA ASN A 25 -0.74 17.64 9.06
C ASN A 25 -1.20 19.04 9.47
N THR A 26 -1.82 19.15 10.63
CA THR A 26 -2.21 20.43 11.22
C THR A 26 -1.20 20.85 12.28
N VAL A 27 -1.00 22.13 12.42
CA VAL A 27 -0.10 22.73 13.40
C VAL A 27 -0.94 23.56 14.37
N GLU A 28 -0.79 23.30 15.64
CA GLU A 28 -1.43 24.02 16.72
C GLU A 28 -0.37 24.50 17.70
N HIS A 29 -0.69 25.48 18.53
CA HIS A 29 0.15 25.89 19.62
C HIS A 29 -0.57 25.61 20.94
N ASP A 30 0.12 25.02 21.91
CA ASP A 30 -0.42 24.84 23.26
C ASP A 30 -0.42 26.18 24.03
N GLU A 31 -0.98 26.15 25.24
CA GLU A 31 -1.08 27.32 26.13
C GLU A 31 0.28 27.95 26.43
N ASN A 32 1.38 27.23 26.26
CA ASN A 32 2.77 27.66 26.48
C ASN A 32 3.45 28.09 25.17
N GLY A 33 2.73 28.16 24.05
CA GLY A 33 3.29 28.48 22.74
C GLY A 33 4.11 27.38 22.09
N LYS A 34 4.09 26.15 22.62
CA LYS A 34 4.78 25.00 22.03
C LYS A 34 4.01 24.49 20.82
N THR A 35 4.69 24.32 19.72
CA THR A 35 4.13 23.78 18.48
C THR A 35 3.74 22.31 18.64
N ILE A 36 2.49 21.98 18.39
CA ILE A 36 1.92 20.63 18.37
C ILE A 36 1.52 20.31 16.95
N PHE A 37 1.96 19.15 16.48
CA PHE A 37 1.58 18.63 15.16
C PHE A 37 0.50 17.56 15.34
N ASN A 38 -0.68 17.80 14.78
CA ASN A 38 -1.76 16.82 14.75
C ASN A 38 -1.91 16.22 13.35
N ILE A 39 -2.75 15.21 13.23
CA ILE A 39 -3.11 14.58 11.95
C ILE A 39 -4.61 14.70 11.79
N ASN A 40 -5.01 15.38 10.72
CA ASN A 40 -6.39 15.37 10.28
C ASN A 40 -6.71 14.01 9.63
N PRO A 41 -7.52 13.15 10.28
CA PRO A 41 -7.81 11.81 9.77
C PRO A 41 -8.59 11.83 8.45
N ASP A 42 -9.39 12.87 8.20
CA ASP A 42 -10.23 12.98 7.01
C ASP A 42 -9.39 13.32 5.77
N LYS A 43 -8.29 14.04 5.96
CA LYS A 43 -7.35 14.40 4.89
C LYS A 43 -6.18 13.42 4.78
N CYS A 44 -5.92 12.62 5.79
CA CYS A 44 -4.84 11.63 5.78
C CYS A 44 -5.14 10.46 4.84
N ILE A 45 -4.24 10.19 3.89
CA ILE A 45 -4.32 9.03 2.97
C ILE A 45 -3.67 7.76 3.54
N ARG A 46 -3.13 7.82 4.74
CA ARG A 46 -2.49 6.73 5.50
C ARG A 46 -1.30 6.05 4.78
N CYS A 47 -0.62 6.78 3.92
CA CYS A 47 0.57 6.26 3.22
C CYS A 47 1.73 5.91 4.16
N GLY A 48 1.80 6.52 5.36
CA GLY A 48 2.83 6.27 6.37
C GLY A 48 4.19 6.91 6.08
N ALA A 49 4.31 7.80 5.08
CA ALA A 49 5.56 8.51 4.78
C ALA A 49 6.08 9.31 6.00
N CYS A 50 5.18 9.94 6.75
CA CYS A 50 5.49 10.68 7.98
C CYS A 50 6.05 9.78 9.09
N VAL A 51 5.60 8.51 9.18
CA VAL A 51 6.16 7.52 10.12
C VAL A 51 7.58 7.16 9.71
N LYS A 52 7.78 6.87 8.44
CA LYS A 52 9.08 6.42 7.90
C LYS A 52 10.17 7.48 8.05
N VAL A 53 9.83 8.76 7.90
CA VAL A 53 10.81 9.86 7.93
C VAL A 53 11.11 10.36 9.33
N CYS A 54 10.30 10.02 10.34
CA CYS A 54 10.44 10.54 11.69
C CYS A 54 11.61 9.86 12.45
N SER A 55 12.78 10.47 12.45
CA SER A 55 13.96 9.98 13.19
C SER A 55 13.78 10.01 14.71
N HIS A 56 12.83 10.81 15.22
CA HIS A 56 12.51 10.95 16.63
C HIS A 56 11.43 9.97 17.11
N GLN A 57 10.88 9.12 16.21
CA GLN A 57 9.80 8.18 16.52
C GLN A 57 8.56 8.85 17.16
N ALA A 58 8.35 10.12 16.88
CA ALA A 58 7.17 10.87 17.31
C ALA A 58 5.92 10.50 16.48
N ARG A 59 6.10 9.93 15.30
CA ARG A 59 5.02 9.38 14.46
C ARG A 59 5.04 7.87 14.51
N SER A 60 3.87 7.29 14.73
CA SER A 60 3.65 5.85 14.75
C SER A 60 2.30 5.51 14.12
N TYR A 61 1.85 4.29 14.24
CA TYR A 61 0.55 3.84 13.73
C TYR A 61 0.01 2.68 14.55
N ASP A 62 -1.32 2.55 14.53
CA ASP A 62 -2.03 1.39 15.08
C ASP A 62 -2.41 0.46 13.94
N ASP A 63 -2.26 -0.83 14.20
CA ASP A 63 -2.78 -1.92 13.37
C ASP A 63 -3.62 -2.89 14.21
N ASP A 64 -3.94 -4.05 13.68
CA ASP A 64 -4.78 -5.03 14.39
C ASP A 64 -3.98 -6.13 15.10
N THR A 65 -2.65 -5.97 15.26
CA THR A 65 -1.76 -7.02 15.81
C THR A 65 -2.19 -7.46 17.21
N GLU A 66 -2.45 -6.52 18.11
CA GLU A 66 -2.84 -6.85 19.48
C GLU A 66 -4.24 -7.50 19.53
N ARG A 67 -5.19 -6.99 18.75
CA ARG A 67 -6.54 -7.56 18.63
C ARG A 67 -6.51 -8.97 18.04
N PHE A 68 -5.75 -9.15 16.97
CA PHE A 68 -5.52 -10.46 16.35
C PHE A 68 -4.94 -11.47 17.36
N TRP A 69 -3.88 -11.08 18.08
CA TRP A 69 -3.21 -11.96 19.02
C TRP A 69 -4.09 -12.32 20.22
N ALA A 70 -4.83 -11.36 20.73
CA ALA A 70 -5.79 -11.58 21.81
C ALA A 70 -6.92 -12.56 21.40
N ASP A 71 -7.49 -12.38 20.21
CA ASP A 71 -8.55 -13.25 19.70
C ASP A 71 -8.01 -14.66 19.41
N LEU A 72 -6.79 -14.77 18.87
CA LEU A 72 -6.13 -16.07 18.64
C LEU A 72 -5.94 -16.84 19.96
N LYS A 73 -5.50 -16.15 21.04
CA LYS A 73 -5.35 -16.75 22.38
C LYS A 73 -6.67 -17.15 23.04
N LYS A 74 -7.78 -16.55 22.63
CA LYS A 74 -9.14 -16.96 23.04
C LYS A 74 -9.71 -18.13 22.23
N GLY A 75 -8.94 -18.68 21.29
CA GLY A 75 -9.37 -19.79 20.44
C GLY A 75 -10.29 -19.41 19.30
N VAL A 76 -10.33 -18.14 18.89
CA VAL A 76 -11.04 -17.72 17.69
C VAL A 76 -10.39 -18.40 16.47
N LYS A 77 -11.19 -19.04 15.64
CA LYS A 77 -10.72 -19.65 14.39
C LYS A 77 -10.25 -18.58 13.42
N ILE A 78 -8.99 -18.60 13.05
CA ILE A 78 -8.36 -17.62 12.16
C ILE A 78 -7.53 -18.33 11.11
N VAL A 79 -7.71 -17.92 9.86
CA VAL A 79 -6.83 -18.27 8.74
C VAL A 79 -6.03 -17.04 8.31
N GLY A 80 -4.81 -17.24 7.85
CA GLY A 80 -3.92 -16.17 7.41
C GLY A 80 -3.84 -16.05 5.89
N ILE A 81 -3.69 -14.83 5.41
CA ILE A 81 -3.21 -14.53 4.06
C ILE A 81 -1.94 -13.69 4.17
N CYS A 82 -0.91 -14.01 3.39
CA CYS A 82 0.39 -13.39 3.56
C CYS A 82 0.89 -12.76 2.27
N ALA A 83 1.22 -11.45 2.33
CA ALA A 83 1.80 -10.74 1.19
C ALA A 83 3.17 -11.30 0.81
N PRO A 84 3.51 -11.39 -0.48
CA PRO A 84 4.82 -11.88 -0.94
C PRO A 84 6.01 -11.07 -0.39
N ALA A 85 5.77 -9.82 0.01
CA ALA A 85 6.76 -8.93 0.64
C ALA A 85 7.28 -9.47 2.00
N VAL A 86 6.67 -10.51 2.58
CA VAL A 86 7.20 -11.23 3.76
C VAL A 86 8.64 -11.70 3.53
N LYS A 87 8.99 -12.07 2.30
CA LYS A 87 10.33 -12.50 1.89
C LYS A 87 11.36 -11.36 1.98
N LEU A 88 10.89 -10.12 1.90
CA LEU A 88 11.71 -8.91 2.04
C LEU A 88 11.80 -8.46 3.50
N SER A 89 10.71 -8.58 4.25
CA SER A 89 10.66 -8.20 5.67
C SER A 89 11.45 -9.14 6.57
N PHE A 90 11.31 -10.44 6.34
CA PHE A 90 11.94 -11.51 7.12
C PHE A 90 12.88 -12.33 6.25
N ASP A 91 13.81 -11.64 5.55
CA ASP A 91 14.79 -12.29 4.67
C ASP A 91 15.55 -13.40 5.40
N GLY A 92 15.58 -14.57 4.79
CA GLY A 92 16.21 -15.77 5.34
C GLY A 92 15.41 -16.54 6.41
N CYS A 93 14.40 -15.93 7.05
CA CYS A 93 13.64 -16.58 8.14
C CYS A 93 12.12 -16.53 8.02
N TRP A 94 11.57 -15.99 6.94
CA TRP A 94 10.13 -15.79 6.75
C TRP A 94 9.29 -17.07 6.94
N ARG A 95 9.82 -18.24 6.53
CA ARG A 95 9.13 -19.51 6.76
C ARG A 95 9.02 -19.84 8.25
N GLY A 96 10.10 -19.65 9.00
CA GLY A 96 10.09 -19.86 10.46
C GLY A 96 9.14 -18.90 11.18
N VAL A 97 9.03 -17.65 10.69
CA VAL A 97 8.06 -16.68 11.18
C VAL A 97 6.62 -17.17 10.98
N LEU A 98 6.28 -17.60 9.78
CA LEU A 98 4.93 -18.08 9.48
C LEU A 98 4.61 -19.42 10.17
N GLU A 99 5.62 -20.31 10.30
CA GLU A 99 5.50 -21.56 11.07
C GLU A 99 5.20 -21.29 12.55
N PHE A 100 5.85 -20.27 13.15
CA PHE A 100 5.57 -19.87 14.52
C PHE A 100 4.11 -19.42 14.67
N ILE A 101 3.62 -18.59 13.75
CA ILE A 101 2.22 -18.11 13.76
C ILE A 101 1.25 -19.29 13.62
N GLN A 102 1.55 -20.23 12.75
CA GLN A 102 0.73 -21.43 12.55
C GLN A 102 0.70 -22.30 13.81
N LYS A 103 1.86 -22.55 14.43
CA LYS A 103 1.97 -23.29 15.71
C LYS A 103 1.24 -22.61 16.87
N ASN A 104 0.99 -21.30 16.79
CA ASN A 104 0.24 -20.56 17.81
C ASN A 104 -1.25 -20.48 17.52
N GLY A 105 -1.78 -21.16 16.49
CA GLY A 105 -3.21 -21.35 16.32
C GLY A 105 -3.81 -20.78 15.03
N VAL A 106 -3.03 -20.15 14.13
CA VAL A 106 -3.54 -19.83 12.79
C VAL A 106 -3.62 -21.13 11.97
N GLU A 107 -4.83 -21.55 11.62
CA GLU A 107 -5.07 -22.89 11.07
C GLU A 107 -4.35 -23.12 9.74
N LYS A 108 -4.43 -22.14 8.84
CA LYS A 108 -3.83 -22.17 7.50
C LYS A 108 -3.34 -20.79 7.13
N ILE A 109 -2.27 -20.70 6.35
CA ILE A 109 -1.78 -19.45 5.79
C ILE A 109 -1.66 -19.61 4.28
N TYR A 110 -2.31 -18.72 3.53
CA TYR A 110 -2.37 -18.73 2.07
C TYR A 110 -1.45 -17.66 1.47
N ASP A 111 -0.86 -17.98 0.31
CA ASP A 111 0.00 -17.04 -0.43
C ASP A 111 -0.83 -16.05 -1.24
N VAL A 112 -0.72 -14.76 -0.94
CA VAL A 112 -1.39 -13.68 -1.69
C VAL A 112 -0.87 -13.54 -3.13
N SER A 113 0.26 -14.17 -3.48
CA SER A 113 0.71 -14.25 -4.87
C SER A 113 -0.34 -14.90 -5.78
N PHE A 114 -1.10 -15.88 -5.27
CA PHE A 114 -2.22 -16.48 -6.00
C PHE A 114 -3.36 -15.49 -6.24
N GLY A 115 -3.72 -14.70 -5.22
CA GLY A 115 -4.69 -13.63 -5.38
C GLY A 115 -4.22 -12.52 -6.32
N ALA A 116 -2.90 -12.30 -6.43
CA ALA A 116 -2.34 -11.39 -7.41
C ALA A 116 -2.44 -11.93 -8.86
N ASP A 117 -2.33 -13.25 -9.05
CA ASP A 117 -2.63 -13.86 -10.35
C ASP A 117 -4.11 -13.72 -10.70
N ILE A 118 -5.04 -13.88 -9.72
CA ILE A 118 -6.48 -13.60 -9.92
C ILE A 118 -6.69 -12.11 -10.27
N CYS A 119 -6.02 -11.20 -9.57
CA CYS A 119 -6.09 -9.77 -9.85
C CYS A 119 -5.62 -9.44 -11.28
N THR A 120 -4.53 -10.06 -11.75
CA THR A 120 -4.05 -9.94 -13.13
C THR A 120 -5.09 -10.44 -14.13
N TRP A 121 -5.63 -11.64 -13.90
CA TRP A 121 -6.70 -12.23 -14.72
C TRP A 121 -7.91 -11.30 -14.80
N ALA A 122 -8.35 -10.77 -13.66
CA ALA A 122 -9.51 -9.88 -13.61
C ALA A 122 -9.27 -8.57 -14.38
N HIS A 123 -8.05 -7.98 -14.32
CA HIS A 123 -7.70 -6.81 -15.12
C HIS A 123 -7.76 -7.11 -16.62
N ILE A 124 -7.17 -8.23 -17.07
CA ILE A 124 -7.21 -8.64 -18.48
C ILE A 124 -8.66 -8.83 -18.95
N ARG A 125 -9.48 -9.57 -18.19
CA ARG A 125 -10.89 -9.81 -18.55
C ARG A 125 -11.73 -8.53 -18.49
N TYR A 126 -11.41 -7.62 -17.59
CA TYR A 126 -12.05 -6.30 -17.54
C TYR A 126 -11.74 -5.47 -18.78
N LEU A 127 -10.47 -5.35 -19.16
CA LEU A 127 -10.04 -4.61 -20.36
C LEU A 127 -10.58 -5.21 -21.64
N GLU A 128 -10.68 -6.54 -21.74
CA GLU A 128 -11.30 -7.23 -22.88
C GLU A 128 -12.80 -6.90 -23.02
N LYS A 129 -13.51 -6.77 -21.89
CA LYS A 129 -14.94 -6.38 -21.87
C LYS A 129 -15.17 -4.89 -22.10
N HIS A 130 -14.15 -4.05 -21.87
CA HIS A 130 -14.22 -2.59 -21.96
C HIS A 130 -13.08 -2.04 -22.82
N PRO A 131 -13.09 -2.31 -24.16
CA PRO A 131 -12.00 -1.91 -25.04
C PRO A 131 -11.88 -0.38 -25.07
N GLY A 132 -10.64 0.12 -24.97
CA GLY A 132 -10.32 1.55 -24.96
C GLY A 132 -10.42 2.24 -23.60
N GLU A 133 -10.93 1.58 -22.58
CA GLU A 133 -10.96 2.14 -21.23
C GLU A 133 -9.54 2.28 -20.64
N LYS A 134 -9.30 3.38 -19.94
CA LYS A 134 -8.00 3.70 -19.32
C LYS A 134 -8.09 3.45 -17.82
N LEU A 135 -7.13 2.70 -17.27
CA LEU A 135 -7.18 2.30 -15.87
C LEU A 135 -5.99 2.85 -15.07
N ILE A 136 -6.27 3.32 -13.86
CA ILE A 136 -5.28 3.55 -12.80
C ILE A 136 -5.30 2.33 -11.88
N SER A 137 -4.16 1.71 -11.62
CA SER A 137 -4.10 0.51 -10.77
C SER A 137 -4.43 0.83 -9.31
N GLN A 138 -5.09 -0.10 -8.62
CA GLN A 138 -5.64 0.06 -7.26
C GLN A 138 -5.02 -0.84 -6.18
N PRO A 139 -3.94 -1.61 -6.39
CA PRO A 139 -3.40 -2.48 -5.34
C PRO A 139 -2.90 -1.72 -4.11
N CYS A 140 -2.64 -0.42 -4.26
CA CYS A 140 -2.16 0.47 -3.21
C CYS A 140 -3.31 1.31 -2.62
N PRO A 141 -3.82 1.02 -1.40
CA PRO A 141 -4.91 1.79 -0.81
C PRO A 141 -4.59 3.26 -0.56
N ALA A 142 -3.32 3.63 -0.35
CA ALA A 142 -2.95 5.04 -0.23
C ALA A 142 -3.21 5.83 -1.53
N ILE A 143 -3.00 5.19 -2.69
CA ILE A 143 -3.37 5.77 -4.00
C ILE A 143 -4.88 5.89 -4.11
N VAL A 144 -5.62 4.84 -3.76
CA VAL A 144 -7.09 4.85 -3.75
C VAL A 144 -7.63 5.99 -2.88
N ASN A 145 -7.12 6.11 -1.65
CA ASN A 145 -7.50 7.18 -0.72
C ASN A 145 -7.20 8.57 -1.29
N TYR A 146 -6.05 8.73 -1.96
CA TYR A 146 -5.68 10.00 -2.58
C TYR A 146 -6.63 10.38 -3.72
N ILE A 147 -6.92 9.46 -4.62
CA ILE A 147 -7.81 9.69 -5.75
C ILE A 147 -9.22 10.05 -5.25
N ARG A 148 -9.74 9.30 -4.27
CA ARG A 148 -11.07 9.55 -3.71
C ARG A 148 -11.19 10.91 -3.02
N LYS A 149 -10.09 11.39 -2.41
CA LYS A 149 -10.07 12.65 -1.62
C LYS A 149 -9.68 13.86 -2.46
N PHE A 150 -8.66 13.73 -3.31
CA PHE A 150 -7.99 14.88 -3.92
C PHE A 150 -7.94 14.86 -5.45
N CYS A 151 -8.34 13.77 -6.09
CA CYS A 151 -8.33 13.64 -7.55
C CYS A 151 -9.62 12.97 -8.04
N GLN A 152 -10.77 13.45 -7.60
CA GLN A 152 -12.07 12.80 -7.85
C GLN A 152 -12.40 12.68 -9.35
N GLU A 153 -11.89 13.58 -10.19
CA GLU A 153 -12.02 13.49 -11.65
C GLU A 153 -11.35 12.24 -12.24
N ALA A 154 -10.26 11.76 -11.60
CA ALA A 154 -9.57 10.54 -12.00
C ALA A 154 -10.26 9.27 -11.48
N LEU A 155 -11.28 9.40 -10.61
CA LEU A 155 -11.96 8.26 -9.98
C LEU A 155 -12.63 7.34 -11.01
N LYS A 156 -13.12 7.88 -12.12
CA LYS A 156 -13.70 7.10 -13.23
C LYS A 156 -12.70 6.14 -13.88
N HIS A 157 -11.41 6.43 -13.76
CA HIS A 157 -10.34 5.59 -14.29
C HIS A 157 -9.73 4.64 -13.24
N LEU A 158 -10.13 4.76 -11.97
CA LEU A 158 -9.63 3.84 -10.95
C LEU A 158 -10.13 2.43 -11.22
N SER A 159 -9.21 1.49 -11.41
CA SER A 159 -9.54 0.10 -11.71
C SER A 159 -10.53 -0.47 -10.69
N PRO A 160 -11.66 -1.02 -11.12
CA PRO A 160 -12.65 -1.61 -10.21
C PRO A 160 -12.19 -2.96 -9.63
N VAL A 161 -11.13 -3.56 -10.16
CA VAL A 161 -10.65 -4.87 -9.73
C VAL A 161 -10.20 -4.83 -8.27
N HIS A 162 -10.50 -5.86 -7.50
CA HIS A 162 -10.02 -6.01 -6.13
C HIS A 162 -8.49 -6.12 -6.04
N SER A 163 -7.91 -5.63 -4.94
CA SER A 163 -6.48 -5.82 -4.68
C SER A 163 -6.15 -7.31 -4.51
N PRO A 164 -4.88 -7.73 -4.69
CA PRO A 164 -4.46 -9.11 -4.47
C PRO A 164 -4.91 -9.73 -3.15
N MET A 165 -4.91 -8.95 -2.06
CA MET A 165 -5.38 -9.42 -0.76
C MET A 165 -6.88 -9.67 -0.73
N LEU A 166 -7.65 -8.74 -1.29
CA LEU A 166 -9.11 -8.95 -1.42
C LEU A 166 -9.42 -10.09 -2.38
N CYS A 167 -8.71 -10.21 -3.50
CA CYS A 167 -8.88 -11.35 -4.42
C CYS A 167 -8.63 -12.68 -3.70
N THR A 168 -7.58 -12.77 -2.86
CA THR A 168 -7.34 -13.97 -2.06
C THR A 168 -8.49 -14.22 -1.09
N ALA A 169 -8.92 -13.21 -0.34
CA ALA A 169 -9.96 -13.36 0.68
C ALA A 169 -11.33 -13.72 0.07
N VAL A 170 -11.69 -13.10 -1.06
CA VAL A 170 -12.91 -13.44 -1.81
C VAL A 170 -12.85 -14.90 -2.29
N TYR A 171 -11.70 -15.31 -2.85
CA TYR A 171 -11.49 -16.69 -3.26
C TYR A 171 -11.68 -17.68 -2.09
N LEU A 172 -11.08 -17.39 -0.93
CA LEU A 172 -11.23 -18.23 0.26
C LEU A 172 -12.69 -18.32 0.70
N LYS A 173 -13.38 -17.18 0.84
CA LYS A 173 -14.77 -17.15 1.34
C LYS A 173 -15.77 -17.73 0.34
N LYS A 174 -15.71 -17.31 -0.94
CA LYS A 174 -16.73 -17.69 -1.93
C LYS A 174 -16.47 -19.02 -2.63
N TYR A 175 -15.21 -19.37 -2.87
CA TYR A 175 -14.87 -20.54 -3.70
C TYR A 175 -14.35 -21.73 -2.89
N LEU A 176 -13.75 -21.46 -1.71
CA LEU A 176 -13.33 -22.51 -0.78
C LEU A 176 -14.27 -22.68 0.42
N GLY A 177 -15.27 -21.82 0.58
CA GLY A 177 -16.24 -21.89 1.68
C GLY A 177 -15.64 -21.59 3.05
N GLU A 178 -14.55 -20.81 3.11
CA GLU A 178 -13.88 -20.47 4.37
C GLU A 178 -14.76 -19.56 5.23
N THR A 179 -15.01 -19.98 6.46
CA THR A 179 -15.86 -19.27 7.44
C THR A 179 -15.06 -18.64 8.58
N ALA A 180 -13.79 -19.04 8.76
CA ALA A 180 -12.91 -18.47 9.77
C ALA A 180 -12.65 -16.98 9.51
N LYS A 181 -12.28 -16.25 10.56
CA LYS A 181 -11.78 -14.88 10.41
C LYS A 181 -10.48 -14.87 9.60
N ILE A 182 -10.27 -13.83 8.82
CA ILE A 182 -9.08 -13.69 7.98
C ILE A 182 -8.14 -12.65 8.57
N VAL A 183 -6.89 -13.04 8.83
CA VAL A 183 -5.79 -12.12 9.13
C VAL A 183 -4.92 -11.92 7.89
N ALA A 184 -4.68 -10.66 7.54
CA ALA A 184 -3.74 -10.30 6.49
C ALA A 184 -2.39 -9.89 7.11
N PHE A 185 -1.32 -10.62 6.78
CA PHE A 185 0.06 -10.24 7.09
C PHE A 185 0.59 -9.37 5.97
N SER A 186 0.84 -8.09 6.24
CA SER A 186 1.05 -7.08 5.21
C SER A 186 2.20 -6.11 5.50
N PRO A 187 2.82 -5.48 4.47
CA PRO A 187 3.80 -4.42 4.67
C PRO A 187 3.16 -3.02 4.80
N CYS A 188 1.81 -2.92 4.90
CA CYS A 188 1.11 -1.68 4.57
C CYS A 188 0.10 -1.26 5.65
N ILE A 189 0.23 -0.01 6.11
CA ILE A 189 -0.69 0.61 7.07
C ILE A 189 -2.07 0.86 6.42
N ALA A 190 -2.09 1.40 5.20
CA ALA A 190 -3.31 1.78 4.50
C ALA A 190 -4.22 0.59 4.13
N LYS A 191 -3.73 -0.65 4.16
CA LYS A 191 -4.55 -1.85 3.91
C LYS A 191 -5.70 -2.00 4.89
N ARG A 192 -5.57 -1.46 6.09
CA ARG A 192 -6.64 -1.47 7.09
C ARG A 192 -7.91 -0.78 6.60
N ASP A 193 -7.78 0.31 5.83
CA ASP A 193 -8.94 1.05 5.29
C ASP A 193 -9.73 0.19 4.30
N GLU A 194 -9.01 -0.44 3.37
CA GLU A 194 -9.60 -1.36 2.40
C GLU A 194 -10.34 -2.52 3.08
N PHE A 195 -9.79 -3.03 4.18
CA PHE A 195 -10.39 -4.14 4.92
C PHE A 195 -11.63 -3.72 5.71
N ILE A 196 -11.58 -2.55 6.35
CA ILE A 196 -12.73 -1.98 7.07
C ILE A 196 -13.87 -1.68 6.09
N GLU A 197 -13.56 -1.04 4.95
CA GLU A 197 -14.55 -0.66 3.94
C GLU A 197 -15.27 -1.88 3.35
N THR A 198 -14.52 -2.96 3.11
CA THR A 198 -15.09 -4.16 2.47
C THR A 198 -15.67 -5.18 3.45
N GLY A 199 -15.23 -5.16 4.71
CA GLY A 199 -15.63 -6.14 5.72
C GLY A 199 -15.21 -7.58 5.41
N ILE A 200 -14.32 -7.80 4.41
CA ILE A 200 -13.96 -9.15 3.95
C ILE A 200 -12.80 -9.72 4.78
N ILE A 201 -11.85 -8.88 5.19
CA ILE A 201 -10.67 -9.25 5.97
C ILE A 201 -10.79 -8.62 7.36
N ASP A 202 -10.57 -9.43 8.40
CA ASP A 202 -10.85 -9.03 9.79
C ASP A 202 -9.70 -8.32 10.48
N TYR A 203 -8.45 -8.62 10.09
CA TYR A 203 -7.26 -8.05 10.74
C TYR A 203 -6.20 -7.67 9.72
N ASN A 204 -5.60 -6.48 9.89
CA ASN A 204 -4.37 -6.08 9.22
C ASN A 204 -3.21 -6.14 10.23
N VAL A 205 -2.39 -7.16 10.15
CA VAL A 205 -1.17 -7.33 10.96
C VAL A 205 0.02 -6.94 10.10
N THR A 206 0.68 -5.84 10.46
CA THR A 206 1.83 -5.37 9.70
C THR A 206 3.09 -6.17 10.02
N PHE A 207 4.01 -6.27 9.07
CA PHE A 207 5.24 -7.04 9.30
C PHE A 207 6.11 -6.47 10.40
N GLU A 208 6.15 -5.15 10.56
CA GLU A 208 6.86 -4.50 11.65
C GLU A 208 6.27 -4.91 13.01
N ARG A 209 4.97 -4.76 13.19
CA ARG A 209 4.28 -5.12 14.44
C ARG A 209 4.30 -6.63 14.70
N LEU A 210 4.21 -7.42 13.64
CA LEU A 210 4.41 -8.87 13.72
C LEU A 210 5.82 -9.19 14.26
N GLY A 211 6.86 -8.56 13.74
CA GLY A 211 8.22 -8.73 14.23
C GLY A 211 8.39 -8.37 15.70
N GLU A 212 7.76 -7.28 16.15
CA GLU A 212 7.73 -6.87 17.55
C GLU A 212 6.98 -7.90 18.42
N LEU A 213 5.82 -8.37 17.96
CA LEU A 213 5.04 -9.41 18.63
C LEU A 213 5.86 -10.69 18.82
N LEU A 214 6.56 -11.14 17.77
CA LEU A 214 7.38 -12.33 17.84
C LEU A 214 8.52 -12.17 18.87
N LYS A 215 9.21 -11.02 18.87
CA LYS A 215 10.27 -10.72 19.84
C LYS A 215 9.73 -10.76 21.27
N ARG A 216 8.58 -10.16 21.54
CA ARG A 216 7.93 -10.19 22.86
C ARG A 216 7.53 -11.61 23.31
N ASN A 217 7.30 -12.50 22.35
CA ASN A 217 7.03 -13.92 22.61
C ASN A 217 8.28 -14.81 22.56
N GLY A 218 9.48 -14.23 22.70
CA GLY A 218 10.74 -14.97 22.86
C GLY A 218 11.28 -15.57 21.56
N VAL A 219 10.84 -15.12 20.39
CA VAL A 219 11.35 -15.61 19.11
C VAL A 219 12.73 -15.03 18.84
N ASP A 220 13.71 -15.90 18.70
CA ASP A 220 15.06 -15.59 18.29
C ASP A 220 15.17 -15.70 16.75
N PHE A 221 15.29 -14.55 16.08
CA PHE A 221 15.38 -14.48 14.61
C PHE A 221 16.69 -15.08 14.08
N ASP A 222 17.80 -14.97 14.81
CA ASP A 222 19.08 -15.56 14.39
C ASP A 222 19.02 -17.10 14.43
N LYS A 223 18.30 -17.64 15.39
CA LYS A 223 18.00 -19.07 15.45
C LYS A 223 17.07 -19.48 14.31
N LEU A 224 16.03 -18.69 14.00
CA LEU A 224 15.14 -18.98 12.87
C LEU A 224 15.88 -18.99 11.53
N MET A 225 16.85 -18.10 11.32
CA MET A 225 17.66 -18.07 10.09
C MET A 225 18.52 -19.34 9.92
N LYS A 226 18.93 -19.97 11.01
CA LYS A 226 19.76 -21.19 11.03
C LYS A 226 18.94 -22.48 11.02
N THR A 227 17.64 -22.38 11.31
CA THR A 227 16.77 -23.56 11.46
C THR A 227 15.96 -23.76 10.16
N ARG A 228 15.97 -24.98 9.64
CA ARG A 228 15.09 -25.34 8.51
C ARG A 228 13.64 -25.37 8.99
N SER A 229 12.78 -24.59 8.34
CA SER A 229 11.34 -24.61 8.56
C SER A 229 10.65 -25.54 7.57
N ASN A 230 9.65 -26.26 8.05
CA ASN A 230 8.77 -27.11 7.22
C ASN A 230 7.48 -26.36 6.80
N PHE A 231 7.43 -25.05 7.00
CA PHE A 231 6.26 -24.25 6.61
C PHE A 231 6.03 -24.31 5.11
N GLU A 232 4.79 -24.57 4.74
CA GLU A 232 4.28 -24.45 3.39
C GLU A 232 2.96 -23.69 3.41
N PHE A 233 2.73 -22.87 2.38
CA PHE A 233 1.45 -22.21 2.20
C PHE A 233 0.34 -23.22 1.89
N ALA A 234 -0.85 -22.96 2.41
CA ALA A 234 -2.04 -23.75 2.09
C ALA A 234 -2.57 -23.41 0.68
N GLY A 235 -3.14 -24.41 0.02
CA GLY A 235 -3.77 -24.24 -1.28
C GLY A 235 -2.80 -24.02 -2.44
N ALA A 236 -3.29 -23.43 -3.51
CA ALA A 236 -2.48 -23.14 -4.69
C ALA A 236 -1.53 -21.97 -4.45
N GLY A 237 -0.27 -22.13 -4.80
CA GLY A 237 0.71 -21.06 -4.80
C GLY A 237 0.56 -20.16 -6.03
N GLY A 238 0.90 -18.89 -5.87
CA GLY A 238 0.92 -17.94 -6.98
C GLY A 238 2.13 -18.13 -7.90
N GLN A 239 2.01 -17.57 -9.08
CA GLN A 239 3.05 -17.54 -10.10
C GLN A 239 3.68 -16.14 -10.18
N MET A 240 3.40 -15.41 -11.28
CA MET A 240 3.93 -14.06 -11.48
C MET A 240 3.37 -13.04 -10.49
N GLY A 241 2.21 -13.26 -9.90
CA GLY A 241 1.70 -12.43 -8.82
C GLY A 241 2.65 -12.22 -7.64
N ALA A 242 3.65 -13.09 -7.48
CA ALA A 242 4.69 -12.94 -6.47
C ALA A 242 5.58 -11.68 -6.65
N VAL A 243 5.59 -11.04 -7.84
CA VAL A 243 6.37 -9.83 -8.11
C VAL A 243 5.60 -8.51 -7.88
N TYR A 244 4.33 -8.58 -7.56
CA TYR A 244 3.51 -7.37 -7.29
C TYR A 244 4.10 -6.40 -6.26
N PRO A 245 4.86 -6.83 -5.23
CA PRO A 245 5.45 -5.90 -4.28
C PRO A 245 6.48 -4.91 -4.85
N ARG A 246 7.04 -5.15 -6.03
CA ARG A 246 8.00 -4.25 -6.66
C ARG A 246 7.32 -3.21 -7.55
N PRO A 247 7.96 -2.07 -7.86
CA PRO A 247 7.52 -1.15 -8.92
C PRO A 247 7.34 -1.89 -10.25
N GLY A 248 6.24 -1.61 -10.96
CA GLY A 248 5.91 -2.28 -12.21
C GLY A 248 5.59 -3.78 -12.06
N GLY A 249 5.24 -4.24 -10.86
CA GLY A 249 4.89 -5.64 -10.63
C GLY A 249 3.62 -6.07 -11.35
N LEU A 250 2.58 -5.23 -11.31
CA LEU A 250 1.35 -5.44 -12.08
C LEU A 250 1.65 -5.35 -13.59
N LYS A 251 2.39 -4.31 -14.03
CA LYS A 251 2.83 -4.16 -15.41
C LYS A 251 3.47 -5.46 -15.93
N ALA A 252 4.46 -5.98 -15.21
CA ALA A 252 5.16 -7.21 -15.61
C ALA A 252 4.24 -8.43 -15.75
N CYS A 253 3.16 -8.49 -14.96
CA CYS A 253 2.16 -9.55 -15.06
C CYS A 253 1.22 -9.33 -16.25
N LEU A 254 0.75 -8.11 -16.48
CA LEU A 254 -0.15 -7.77 -17.58
C LEU A 254 0.52 -7.91 -18.95
N GLU A 255 1.76 -7.43 -19.10
CA GLU A 255 2.54 -7.54 -20.35
C GLU A 255 2.82 -8.99 -20.76
N LEU A 256 2.92 -9.91 -19.80
CA LEU A 256 3.04 -11.34 -20.10
C LEU A 256 1.78 -11.92 -20.73
N GLU A 257 0.62 -11.41 -20.37
CA GLU A 257 -0.67 -11.86 -20.86
C GLU A 257 -1.08 -11.10 -22.14
N ASN A 258 -0.85 -9.80 -22.15
CA ASN A 258 -1.12 -8.93 -23.30
C ASN A 258 0.04 -7.93 -23.51
N PRO A 259 1.02 -8.27 -24.37
CA PRO A 259 2.19 -7.43 -24.63
C PRO A 259 1.89 -6.15 -25.44
N HIS A 260 0.66 -5.96 -25.91
CA HIS A 260 0.24 -4.78 -26.68
C HIS A 260 -0.29 -3.64 -25.79
N LEU A 261 -0.47 -3.89 -24.50
CA LEU A 261 -0.93 -2.86 -23.56
C LEU A 261 0.15 -1.78 -23.39
N ASN A 262 -0.25 -0.52 -23.53
CA ASN A 262 0.57 0.63 -23.16
C ASN A 262 0.48 0.84 -21.65
N ILE A 263 1.53 0.49 -20.90
CA ILE A 263 1.56 0.55 -19.44
C ILE A 263 2.68 1.46 -18.96
N ILE A 264 2.32 2.53 -18.25
CA ILE A 264 3.26 3.44 -17.60
C ILE A 264 3.28 3.15 -16.10
N THR A 265 4.43 3.33 -15.45
CA THR A 265 4.59 3.17 -14.00
C THR A 265 4.94 4.48 -13.32
N SER A 266 4.50 4.63 -12.08
CA SER A 266 4.96 5.71 -11.20
C SER A 266 4.92 5.26 -9.74
N GLU A 267 5.99 5.55 -9.00
CA GLU A 267 6.10 5.22 -7.59
C GLU A 267 6.80 6.32 -6.79
N GLY A 268 6.63 6.24 -5.45
CA GLY A 268 7.21 7.19 -4.52
C GLY A 268 6.35 8.44 -4.32
N THR A 269 6.33 8.94 -3.07
CA THR A 269 5.51 10.09 -2.69
C THR A 269 5.85 11.37 -3.46
N ASP A 270 7.10 11.52 -3.89
CA ASP A 270 7.56 12.73 -4.61
C ASP A 270 7.05 12.81 -6.05
N SER A 271 6.72 11.69 -6.66
CA SER A 271 6.38 11.59 -8.09
C SER A 271 4.94 11.19 -8.33
N VAL A 272 4.44 10.12 -7.68
CA VAL A 272 3.17 9.49 -8.04
C VAL A 272 1.98 10.43 -7.86
N TYR A 273 1.95 11.21 -6.77
CA TYR A 273 0.82 12.11 -6.51
C TYR A 273 0.79 13.32 -7.45
N LYS A 274 1.96 13.83 -7.85
CA LYS A 274 2.07 14.85 -8.92
C LYS A 274 1.56 14.31 -10.25
N ASN A 275 1.95 13.09 -10.60
CA ASN A 275 1.50 12.44 -11.84
C ASN A 275 0.00 12.14 -11.81
N LEU A 276 -0.58 11.77 -10.67
CA LEU A 276 -2.03 11.58 -10.51
C LEU A 276 -2.79 12.91 -10.66
N SER A 277 -2.28 14.02 -10.10
CA SER A 277 -2.88 15.34 -10.27
C SER A 277 -2.83 15.84 -11.71
N LEU A 278 -1.88 15.37 -12.51
CA LEU A 278 -1.79 15.68 -13.93
C LEU A 278 -2.67 14.74 -14.78
N TYR A 279 -2.96 13.54 -14.32
CA TYR A 279 -3.66 12.51 -15.09
C TYR A 279 -5.01 12.99 -15.62
N SER A 280 -5.81 13.67 -14.81
CA SER A 280 -7.11 14.24 -15.21
C SER A 280 -7.01 15.42 -16.17
N LYS A 281 -5.82 16.01 -16.32
CA LYS A 281 -5.56 17.17 -17.20
C LYS A 281 -5.02 16.77 -18.56
N VAL A 282 -4.66 15.49 -18.74
CA VAL A 282 -4.15 14.93 -20.01
C VAL A 282 -5.31 14.50 -20.88
N ALA A 283 -5.20 14.70 -22.19
CA ALA A 283 -6.22 14.22 -23.13
C ALA A 283 -6.31 12.69 -23.08
N GLU A 284 -7.52 12.13 -23.10
CA GLU A 284 -7.76 10.69 -22.89
C GLU A 284 -6.99 9.81 -23.90
N ARG A 285 -6.81 10.29 -25.15
CA ARG A 285 -6.02 9.61 -26.20
C ARG A 285 -4.53 9.44 -25.85
N ASP A 286 -4.00 10.30 -24.98
CA ASP A 286 -2.58 10.32 -24.58
C ASP A 286 -2.35 9.54 -23.28
N LEU A 287 -3.43 9.08 -22.62
CA LEU A 287 -3.35 8.26 -21.42
C LEU A 287 -2.91 6.82 -21.74
N PRO A 288 -2.15 6.15 -20.88
CA PRO A 288 -1.83 4.74 -21.01
C PRO A 288 -3.08 3.87 -20.85
N ASP A 289 -3.05 2.64 -21.35
CA ASP A 289 -4.12 1.67 -21.08
C ASP A 289 -4.18 1.33 -19.60
N VAL A 290 -3.01 1.22 -18.96
CA VAL A 290 -2.92 1.04 -17.50
C VAL A 290 -1.82 1.94 -16.94
N PHE A 291 -2.16 2.72 -15.92
CA PHE A 291 -1.21 3.46 -15.10
C PHE A 291 -0.96 2.67 -13.82
N ASP A 292 0.17 1.95 -13.76
CA ASP A 292 0.55 1.11 -12.61
C ASP A 292 1.28 1.95 -11.56
N VAL A 293 0.63 2.18 -10.40
CA VAL A 293 1.03 3.18 -9.41
C VAL A 293 1.18 2.62 -8.00
N LEU A 294 2.25 3.02 -7.33
CA LEU A 294 2.52 2.69 -5.93
C LEU A 294 2.95 3.92 -5.13
N SER A 295 2.41 4.10 -3.93
CA SER A 295 2.79 5.19 -3.02
C SER A 295 4.20 5.05 -2.46
N CYS A 296 4.68 3.83 -2.25
CA CYS A 296 5.99 3.58 -1.65
C CYS A 296 7.09 3.63 -2.71
N ASP A 297 8.14 4.41 -2.46
CA ASP A 297 9.36 4.45 -3.24
C ASP A 297 9.99 3.05 -3.28
N LYS A 298 10.35 2.47 -4.38
CA LYS A 298 10.85 1.09 -4.54
C LYS A 298 9.80 -0.01 -4.23
N GLY A 299 8.50 0.33 -4.20
CA GLY A 299 7.41 -0.62 -3.97
C GLY A 299 7.18 -1.03 -2.51
N CYS A 300 6.35 -2.05 -2.28
CA CYS A 300 5.90 -2.45 -0.95
C CYS A 300 7.03 -2.93 -0.02
N GLY A 301 8.16 -3.40 -0.57
CA GLY A 301 9.34 -3.80 0.19
C GLY A 301 10.07 -2.65 0.89
N SER A 302 9.73 -1.40 0.58
CA SER A 302 10.23 -0.20 1.26
C SER A 302 9.13 0.56 2.02
N GLY A 303 7.97 -0.07 2.21
CA GLY A 303 6.84 0.53 2.92
C GLY A 303 7.14 0.86 4.39
N PRO A 304 6.33 1.74 5.01
CA PRO A 304 6.55 2.19 6.39
C PRO A 304 6.35 1.09 7.43
N ALA A 305 5.67 0.02 7.09
CA ALA A 305 5.35 -1.08 8.00
C ALA A 305 6.06 -2.41 7.64
N ILE A 306 7.14 -2.31 6.86
CA ILE A 306 7.97 -3.48 6.50
C ILE A 306 8.87 -3.96 7.65
N GLY A 307 9.14 -3.09 8.64
CA GLY A 307 10.11 -3.32 9.69
C GLY A 307 11.53 -2.96 9.25
N LYS A 308 12.47 -3.90 9.29
CA LYS A 308 13.86 -3.63 8.91
C LYS A 308 13.96 -3.28 7.42
N GLN A 309 14.46 -2.08 7.14
CA GLN A 309 14.70 -1.64 5.77
C GLN A 309 15.86 -2.41 5.15
N MET A 310 15.66 -2.86 3.92
CA MET A 310 16.66 -3.57 3.14
C MET A 310 17.30 -2.65 2.10
N SER A 311 18.57 -2.87 1.76
CA SER A 311 19.18 -2.13 0.64
C SER A 311 18.45 -2.44 -0.68
N ILE A 312 18.39 -1.46 -1.58
CA ILE A 312 17.75 -1.64 -2.90
C ILE A 312 18.37 -2.80 -3.68
N TYR A 313 19.67 -3.00 -3.57
CA TYR A 313 20.38 -4.08 -4.27
C TYR A 313 19.93 -5.46 -3.80
N ARG A 314 19.81 -5.67 -2.48
CA ARG A 314 19.32 -6.93 -1.92
C ARG A 314 17.86 -7.18 -2.27
N MET A 315 17.02 -6.16 -2.12
CA MET A 315 15.59 -6.24 -2.46
C MET A 315 15.38 -6.57 -3.94
N SER A 316 16.07 -5.85 -4.85
CA SER A 316 16.01 -6.13 -6.28
C SER A 316 16.53 -7.54 -6.61
N GLY A 317 17.61 -7.98 -5.97
CA GLY A 317 18.13 -9.34 -6.14
C GLY A 317 17.11 -10.41 -5.81
N ILE A 318 16.42 -10.28 -4.67
CA ILE A 318 15.35 -11.21 -4.25
C ILE A 318 14.20 -11.19 -5.25
N MET A 319 13.69 -10.01 -5.61
CA MET A 319 12.53 -9.87 -6.49
C MET A 319 12.82 -10.35 -7.91
N ASN A 320 14.00 -10.03 -8.46
CA ASN A 320 14.45 -10.52 -9.77
C ASN A 320 14.66 -12.04 -9.76
N GLY A 321 15.17 -12.60 -8.66
CA GLY A 321 15.28 -14.04 -8.48
C GLY A 321 13.91 -14.74 -8.50
N ILE A 322 12.93 -14.19 -7.82
CA ILE A 322 11.55 -14.69 -7.83
C ILE A 322 10.95 -14.63 -9.24
N GLU A 323 11.12 -13.51 -9.94
CA GLU A 323 10.64 -13.37 -11.30
C GLU A 323 11.29 -14.38 -12.25
N LYS A 324 12.62 -14.45 -12.24
CA LYS A 324 13.37 -15.38 -13.08
C LYS A 324 12.93 -16.83 -12.85
N TYR A 325 12.78 -17.22 -11.58
CA TYR A 325 12.29 -18.55 -11.21
C TYR A 325 10.90 -18.83 -11.77
N ASN A 326 9.96 -17.89 -11.60
CA ASN A 326 8.59 -18.06 -12.06
C ASN A 326 8.48 -18.06 -13.59
N ARG A 327 9.24 -17.20 -14.28
CA ARG A 327 9.35 -17.23 -15.75
C ARG A 327 9.93 -18.57 -16.25
N THR A 328 10.97 -19.10 -15.60
CA THR A 328 11.59 -20.39 -15.97
C THR A 328 10.64 -21.56 -15.75
N LYS A 329 9.86 -21.55 -14.68
CA LYS A 329 8.79 -22.53 -14.47
C LYS A 329 7.77 -22.51 -15.60
N ARG A 330 7.32 -21.32 -16.00
CA ARG A 330 6.38 -21.17 -17.11
C ARG A 330 6.91 -21.68 -18.43
N VAL A 331 8.19 -21.41 -18.74
CA VAL A 331 8.84 -21.92 -19.98
C VAL A 331 9.02 -23.43 -19.95
N LYS A 332 9.36 -24.03 -18.81
CA LYS A 332 9.50 -25.49 -18.66
C LYS A 332 8.18 -26.26 -18.75
N PHE A 333 7.09 -25.62 -18.37
CA PHE A 333 5.74 -26.22 -18.38
C PHE A 333 4.92 -25.86 -19.60
N ASP A 334 5.59 -25.44 -20.71
CA ASP A 334 4.97 -25.10 -21.99
C ASP A 334 4.08 -23.82 -21.95
N ARG A 335 4.04 -23.06 -23.05
CA ARG A 335 3.13 -21.93 -23.26
C ARG A 335 1.67 -22.28 -22.92
N LYS A 336 1.29 -23.54 -23.12
CA LYS A 336 -0.02 -24.10 -22.74
C LYS A 336 -0.37 -24.04 -21.27
N HIS A 337 0.59 -24.03 -20.33
CA HIS A 337 0.29 -24.01 -18.88
C HIS A 337 -0.12 -22.63 -18.37
N ARG A 338 0.36 -21.56 -18.98
CA ARG A 338 -0.04 -20.18 -18.70
C ARG A 338 -1.51 -19.96 -19.03
N ASP A 339 -1.88 -20.32 -20.24
CA ASP A 339 -3.26 -20.29 -20.70
C ASP A 339 -4.15 -21.22 -19.85
N LYS A 340 -3.58 -22.30 -19.29
CA LYS A 340 -4.29 -23.26 -18.46
C LYS A 340 -4.73 -22.68 -17.11
N GLN A 341 -3.93 -21.83 -16.43
CA GLN A 341 -4.37 -21.22 -15.17
C GLN A 341 -5.48 -20.21 -15.41
N PHE A 342 -5.37 -19.34 -16.41
CA PHE A 342 -6.39 -18.37 -16.73
C PHE A 342 -7.64 -19.03 -17.31
N LEU A 343 -7.48 -20.07 -18.13
CA LEU A 343 -8.61 -20.90 -18.58
C LEU A 343 -9.32 -21.64 -17.41
N GLN A 344 -8.59 -21.99 -16.35
CA GLN A 344 -9.20 -22.50 -15.13
C GLN A 344 -9.97 -21.41 -14.38
N PHE A 345 -9.38 -20.19 -14.26
CA PHE A 345 -10.08 -19.06 -13.67
C PHE A 345 -11.36 -18.73 -14.44
N ASP A 346 -11.31 -18.69 -15.77
CA ASP A 346 -12.49 -18.47 -16.63
C ASP A 346 -13.61 -19.50 -16.42
N LYS A 347 -13.26 -20.73 -16.06
CA LYS A 347 -14.25 -21.80 -15.82
C LYS A 347 -14.85 -21.75 -14.42
N VAL A 348 -14.10 -21.27 -13.44
CA VAL A 348 -14.44 -21.39 -12.01
C VAL A 348 -14.84 -20.04 -11.42
N LEU A 349 -14.15 -18.96 -11.81
CA LEU A 349 -14.30 -17.65 -11.19
C LEU A 349 -15.27 -16.77 -11.99
N LYS A 350 -15.99 -15.90 -11.29
CA LYS A 350 -16.82 -14.86 -11.87
C LYS A 350 -16.16 -13.52 -11.64
N ILE A 351 -15.91 -12.74 -12.70
CA ILE A 351 -15.23 -11.45 -12.60
C ILE A 351 -15.97 -10.48 -11.67
N GLU A 352 -17.30 -10.59 -11.64
CA GLU A 352 -18.17 -9.75 -10.82
C GLU A 352 -17.90 -9.89 -9.31
N ASP A 353 -17.32 -11.01 -8.89
CA ASP A 353 -16.91 -11.26 -7.50
C ASP A 353 -15.60 -10.55 -7.13
N PHE A 354 -14.84 -10.13 -8.14
CA PHE A 354 -13.51 -9.53 -7.97
C PHE A 354 -13.45 -8.05 -8.37
N VAL A 355 -14.60 -7.41 -8.49
CA VAL A 355 -14.70 -5.98 -8.80
C VAL A 355 -15.55 -5.25 -7.78
N ARG A 356 -15.27 -3.95 -7.59
CA ARG A 356 -16.03 -3.06 -6.73
C ARG A 356 -16.14 -1.67 -7.35
N LYS A 357 -17.09 -0.89 -6.86
CA LYS A 357 -17.24 0.54 -7.19
C LYS A 357 -16.62 1.37 -6.09
N TYR A 358 -15.89 2.39 -6.47
CA TYR A 358 -15.39 3.42 -5.56
C TYR A 358 -16.33 4.62 -5.54
N LYS A 359 -16.41 5.27 -4.39
CA LYS A 359 -17.13 6.54 -4.22
C LYS A 359 -16.14 7.63 -3.85
N PRO A 360 -16.37 8.88 -4.25
CA PRO A 360 -15.58 9.99 -3.73
C PRO A 360 -15.71 10.06 -2.21
N ASP A 361 -14.67 10.53 -1.55
CA ASP A 361 -14.74 10.90 -0.14
C ASP A 361 -15.00 12.41 -0.07
N ASP A 362 -16.02 12.82 0.70
CA ASP A 362 -16.29 14.23 0.95
C ASP A 362 -15.23 14.78 1.90
N VAL A 363 -14.21 15.39 1.33
CA VAL A 363 -13.21 16.14 2.09
C VAL A 363 -13.59 17.61 1.99
N THR A 364 -13.89 18.24 3.13
CA THR A 364 -14.15 19.67 3.16
C THR A 364 -12.91 20.42 2.69
N GLU A 365 -12.94 20.98 1.50
CA GLU A 365 -11.89 21.87 1.02
C GLU A 365 -12.01 23.20 1.77
N ILE A 366 -10.94 23.61 2.41
CA ILE A 366 -10.84 24.96 2.95
C ILE A 366 -10.40 25.85 1.78
N HIS A 367 -11.35 26.60 1.24
CA HIS A 367 -11.04 27.62 0.24
C HIS A 367 -10.42 28.82 0.92
N VAL A 368 -9.11 28.95 0.80
CA VAL A 368 -8.37 30.11 1.26
C VAL A 368 -8.33 31.14 0.13
N THR A 369 -8.80 32.36 0.41
CA THR A 369 -8.76 33.43 -0.57
C THR A 369 -7.36 33.99 -0.75
N ASP A 370 -7.08 34.59 -1.91
CA ASP A 370 -5.79 35.25 -2.16
C ASP A 370 -5.48 36.33 -1.11
N GLU A 371 -6.50 37.04 -0.63
CA GLU A 371 -6.35 38.04 0.42
C GLU A 371 -5.90 37.43 1.75
N GLN A 372 -6.46 36.29 2.14
CA GLN A 372 -6.03 35.55 3.32
C GLN A 372 -4.57 35.07 3.20
N VAL A 373 -4.18 34.64 2.01
CA VAL A 373 -2.79 34.22 1.74
C VAL A 373 -1.81 35.41 1.85
N GLU A 374 -2.18 36.59 1.31
CA GLU A 374 -1.36 37.79 1.38
C GLU A 374 -1.24 38.32 2.83
N ASP A 375 -2.33 38.27 3.59
CA ASP A 375 -2.34 38.63 5.02
C ASP A 375 -1.41 37.66 5.81
N MET A 376 -1.49 36.37 5.54
CA MET A 376 -0.63 35.39 6.19
C MET A 376 0.85 35.57 5.82
N LEU A 377 1.18 35.84 4.55
CA LEU A 377 2.54 36.15 4.12
C LEU A 377 3.08 37.37 4.90
N THR A 378 2.24 38.39 5.09
CA THR A 378 2.60 39.58 5.87
C THR A 378 2.83 39.24 7.34
N LYS A 379 1.98 38.42 7.98
CA LYS A 379 2.14 37.90 9.36
C LYS A 379 3.41 37.07 9.51
N MET A 380 3.82 36.37 8.47
CA MET A 380 5.09 35.63 8.42
C MET A 380 6.33 36.54 8.23
N GLY A 381 6.16 37.86 8.24
CA GLY A 381 7.22 38.83 8.02
C GLY A 381 7.70 38.95 6.58
N LYS A 382 6.92 38.46 5.61
CA LYS A 382 7.22 38.51 4.18
C LYS A 382 6.48 39.68 3.53
N THR A 383 7.12 40.84 3.57
CA THR A 383 6.51 42.12 3.17
C THR A 383 6.89 42.56 1.76
N THR A 384 8.01 42.05 1.23
CA THR A 384 8.47 42.36 -0.13
C THR A 384 8.28 41.18 -1.08
N ASP A 385 8.22 41.44 -2.39
CA ASP A 385 8.10 40.39 -3.42
C ASP A 385 9.26 39.38 -3.36
N THR A 386 10.47 39.83 -3.06
CA THR A 386 11.63 38.97 -2.90
C THR A 386 11.45 38.01 -1.72
N GLU A 387 10.96 38.48 -0.57
CA GLU A 387 10.70 37.63 0.60
C GLU A 387 9.58 36.65 0.37
N ARG A 388 8.50 37.08 -0.32
CA ARG A 388 7.33 36.25 -0.68
C ARG A 388 7.67 35.12 -1.64
N ASN A 389 8.67 35.34 -2.51
CA ASN A 389 9.13 34.38 -3.51
C ASN A 389 10.49 33.75 -3.17
N TYR A 390 10.97 33.87 -1.94
CA TYR A 390 12.27 33.32 -1.52
C TYR A 390 12.35 31.79 -1.65
N ASN A 391 11.26 31.11 -1.38
CA ASN A 391 11.05 29.68 -1.63
C ASN A 391 12.24 28.78 -1.21
N CYS A 392 12.80 29.02 -0.01
CA CYS A 392 13.96 28.29 0.51
C CYS A 392 13.67 26.84 0.92
N HIS A 393 12.41 26.43 0.89
CA HIS A 393 11.91 25.11 1.26
C HIS A 393 12.18 24.67 2.71
N SER A 394 12.71 25.53 3.58
CA SER A 394 13.02 25.18 4.97
C SER A 394 11.78 24.82 5.79
N CYS A 395 10.63 25.39 5.47
CA CYS A 395 9.34 25.08 6.09
C CYS A 395 8.71 23.76 5.61
N GLY A 396 9.22 23.17 4.53
CA GLY A 396 8.72 21.94 3.95
C GLY A 396 7.77 22.10 2.76
N PHE A 397 7.37 23.32 2.46
CA PHE A 397 6.54 23.64 1.28
C PHE A 397 7.40 24.04 0.08
N ALA A 398 6.90 23.84 -1.14
CA ALA A 398 7.64 24.19 -2.35
C ALA A 398 7.69 25.71 -2.55
N THR A 399 6.69 26.44 -2.08
CA THR A 399 6.66 27.90 -2.16
C THR A 399 6.27 28.52 -0.82
N CYS A 400 6.63 29.78 -0.61
CA CYS A 400 6.17 30.55 0.53
C CYS A 400 4.63 30.75 0.51
N ARG A 401 4.06 30.83 -0.70
CA ARG A 401 2.61 30.93 -0.88
C ARG A 401 1.88 29.66 -0.47
N GLU A 402 2.38 28.48 -0.85
CA GLU A 402 1.82 27.19 -0.40
C GLU A 402 1.86 27.07 1.13
N MET A 403 2.93 27.53 1.78
CA MET A 403 2.98 27.54 3.24
C MET A 403 1.92 28.49 3.82
N ALA A 404 1.80 29.71 3.29
CA ALA A 404 0.81 30.67 3.76
C ALA A 404 -0.65 30.20 3.55
N THR A 405 -0.89 29.40 2.51
CA THR A 405 -2.20 28.76 2.25
C THR A 405 -2.51 27.65 3.26
N ALA A 406 -1.49 26.99 3.78
CA ALA A 406 -1.66 25.82 4.66
C ALA A 406 -1.69 26.16 6.16
N VAL A 407 -1.36 27.39 6.54
CA VAL A 407 -1.31 27.90 7.92
C VAL A 407 -2.46 28.85 8.20
#